data_7d61260b57f85d5a02fc2375706c98c7
#
_entry.id   7d61260b57f85d5a02fc2375706c98c7
#
_cell.length_a   1.000
_cell.length_b   1.000
_cell.length_c   1.000
_cell.angle_alpha   90.00
_cell.angle_beta   90.00
_cell.angle_gamma   90.00
#
_symmetry.space_group_name_H-M   'P 1'
#
loop_
_entity.id
_entity.type
_entity.pdbx_description
1 polymer ?
#
loop_
_entity_poly.entity_id
_entity_poly.type
_entity_poly.pdbx_seq_one_letter_code
_entity_poly.pdbx_strand_id
1 'polypeptide(L)'
;MTAGRPLPYGDPAHLAAHQFLVEEGALLDAADFAGWLGLLCEDIRYLMPVRVTTARGAGFDSLADMGHFDENMYALRKRVQRLATDHAWTEDPPSRTRHFVTNVRTFRAEGDDLRVESALLLFRSRGDTREPSLISAGRTDLLRVTADGLRLARREITVDESVLRTQNLAVFLLWQTRSGWPTSSARSWWNGCRPATAPGCASRCRPPAGPSCFARLSSRP
;
A
#
# COMPACT_ATOMS: atom_id res chain seq x y z
N MET A 1 6.51 -13.60 -24.57
CA MET A 1 7.79 -14.09 -24.02
C MET A 1 7.53 -15.46 -23.43
N THR A 2 8.10 -16.52 -24.00
CA THR A 2 7.98 -17.91 -23.53
C THR A 2 8.60 -17.97 -22.13
N ALA A 3 7.77 -18.25 -21.12
CA ALA A 3 8.25 -18.47 -19.76
C ALA A 3 9.16 -19.71 -19.77
N GLY A 4 10.47 -19.52 -19.61
CA GLY A 4 11.43 -20.61 -19.45
C GLY A 4 11.04 -21.47 -18.25
N ARG A 5 11.70 -22.63 -18.10
CA ARG A 5 11.52 -23.47 -16.91
C ARG A 5 12.10 -22.73 -15.68
N PRO A 6 11.39 -22.71 -14.53
CA PRO A 6 11.93 -22.14 -13.31
C PRO A 6 13.17 -22.90 -12.85
N LEU A 7 14.10 -22.19 -12.23
CA LEU A 7 15.29 -22.78 -11.61
C LEU A 7 14.90 -23.77 -10.52
N PRO A 8 15.66 -24.87 -10.34
CA PRO A 8 15.45 -25.79 -9.23
C PRO A 8 15.55 -25.07 -7.88
N TYR A 9 14.84 -25.58 -6.88
CA TYR A 9 14.83 -24.99 -5.54
C TYR A 9 16.22 -24.86 -4.90
N GLY A 10 17.12 -25.80 -5.16
CA GLY A 10 18.52 -25.76 -4.67
C GLY A 10 19.48 -24.96 -5.53
N ASP A 11 19.03 -24.27 -6.58
CA ASP A 11 19.91 -23.42 -7.40
C ASP A 11 20.37 -22.21 -6.59
N PRO A 12 21.68 -21.88 -6.55
CA PRO A 12 22.20 -20.74 -5.79
C PRO A 12 21.55 -19.40 -6.16
N ALA A 13 21.19 -19.19 -7.43
CA ALA A 13 20.52 -17.97 -7.86
C ALA A 13 19.06 -17.93 -7.36
N HIS A 14 18.37 -19.08 -7.26
CA HIS A 14 17.05 -19.15 -6.64
C HIS A 14 17.11 -18.84 -5.14
N LEU A 15 18.09 -19.42 -4.44
CA LEU A 15 18.28 -19.18 -3.01
C LEU A 15 18.61 -17.70 -2.74
N ALA A 16 19.49 -17.07 -3.54
CA ALA A 16 19.81 -15.66 -3.43
C ALA A 16 18.59 -14.76 -3.68
N ALA A 17 17.78 -15.07 -4.69
CA ALA A 17 16.55 -14.34 -4.98
C ALA A 17 15.52 -14.48 -3.85
N HIS A 18 15.37 -15.69 -3.30
CA HIS A 18 14.49 -15.93 -2.15
C HIS A 18 14.95 -15.14 -0.91
N GLN A 19 16.26 -15.20 -0.59
CA GLN A 19 16.84 -14.43 0.51
C GLN A 19 16.60 -12.93 0.35
N PHE A 20 16.80 -12.38 -0.85
CA PHE A 20 16.52 -10.98 -1.16
C PHE A 20 15.07 -10.59 -0.82
N LEU A 21 14.09 -11.42 -1.20
CA LEU A 21 12.67 -11.13 -0.93
C LEU A 21 12.32 -11.22 0.56
N VAL A 22 12.98 -12.11 1.31
CA VAL A 22 12.81 -12.23 2.77
C VAL A 22 13.39 -11.02 3.49
N GLU A 23 14.59 -10.57 3.11
CA GLU A 23 15.23 -9.38 3.66
C GLU A 23 14.44 -8.11 3.35
N GLU A 24 13.96 -7.98 2.11
CA GLU A 24 13.07 -6.88 1.75
C GLU A 24 11.84 -6.82 2.65
N GLY A 25 11.16 -7.95 2.84
CA GLY A 25 9.99 -8.04 3.72
C GLY A 25 10.32 -7.65 5.17
N ALA A 26 11.48 -8.06 5.67
CA ALA A 26 11.93 -7.73 7.02
C ALA A 26 12.18 -6.22 7.20
N LEU A 27 12.82 -5.56 6.22
CA LEU A 27 13.04 -4.11 6.24
C LEU A 27 11.72 -3.34 6.23
N LEU A 28 10.78 -3.74 5.38
CA LEU A 28 9.46 -3.12 5.28
C LEU A 28 8.66 -3.29 6.59
N ASP A 29 8.69 -4.47 7.20
CA ASP A 29 8.02 -4.78 8.45
C ASP A 29 8.62 -4.04 9.66
N ALA A 30 9.92 -3.75 9.58
CA ALA A 30 10.65 -2.94 10.56
C ALA A 30 10.50 -1.42 10.32
N ALA A 31 9.80 -1.00 9.25
CA ALA A 31 9.73 0.38 8.79
C ALA A 31 11.10 1.01 8.49
N ASP A 32 12.11 0.18 8.18
CA ASP A 32 13.43 0.65 7.69
C ASP A 32 13.34 0.94 6.19
N PHE A 33 12.68 2.03 5.86
CA PHE A 33 12.52 2.45 4.46
C PHE A 33 13.81 2.95 3.84
N ALA A 34 14.78 3.40 4.63
CA ALA A 34 16.09 3.83 4.14
C ALA A 34 16.90 2.60 3.66
N GLY A 35 16.95 1.56 4.48
CA GLY A 35 17.52 0.27 4.11
C GLY A 35 16.85 -0.33 2.88
N TRP A 36 15.51 -0.27 2.84
CA TRP A 36 14.75 -0.75 1.69
C TRP A 36 15.09 0.00 0.38
N LEU A 37 15.21 1.33 0.40
CA LEU A 37 15.65 2.10 -0.79
C LEU A 37 17.03 1.65 -1.28
N GLY A 38 17.91 1.20 -0.38
CA GLY A 38 19.22 0.66 -0.72
C GLY A 38 19.18 -0.64 -1.52
N LEU A 39 18.06 -1.37 -1.49
CA LEU A 39 17.87 -2.59 -2.29
C LEU A 39 17.47 -2.30 -3.75
N LEU A 40 17.14 -1.04 -4.09
CA LEU A 40 16.62 -0.67 -5.40
C LEU A 40 17.74 -0.20 -6.33
N CYS A 41 17.58 -0.46 -7.64
CA CYS A 41 18.39 0.18 -8.67
C CYS A 41 17.97 1.64 -8.85
N GLU A 42 18.89 2.52 -9.25
CA GLU A 42 18.56 3.94 -9.54
C GLU A 42 17.56 4.11 -10.70
N ASP A 43 17.55 3.18 -11.64
CA ASP A 43 16.63 3.12 -12.77
C ASP A 43 15.39 2.24 -12.49
N ILE A 44 15.07 2.00 -11.21
CA ILE A 44 13.90 1.21 -10.80
C ILE A 44 12.63 1.68 -11.49
N ARG A 45 11.82 0.73 -11.94
CA ARG A 45 10.44 0.95 -12.33
C ARG A 45 9.50 0.10 -11.48
N TYR A 46 8.65 0.77 -10.71
CA TYR A 46 7.74 0.16 -9.75
C TYR A 46 6.30 0.36 -10.23
N LEU A 47 5.65 -0.73 -10.62
CA LEU A 47 4.35 -0.74 -11.30
C LEU A 47 3.29 -1.45 -10.46
N MET A 48 2.09 -0.91 -10.44
CA MET A 48 0.92 -1.59 -9.93
C MET A 48 -0.27 -1.27 -10.85
N PRO A 49 -0.49 -2.09 -11.88
CA PRO A 49 -1.63 -1.91 -12.78
C PRO A 49 -2.96 -2.14 -12.05
N VAL A 50 -4.01 -1.46 -12.52
CA VAL A 50 -5.38 -1.72 -12.05
C VAL A 50 -5.86 -3.02 -12.65
N ARG A 51 -6.34 -3.94 -11.79
CA ARG A 51 -6.98 -5.17 -12.26
C ARG A 51 -8.45 -4.91 -12.60
N VAL A 52 -8.84 -5.21 -13.83
CA VAL A 52 -10.22 -5.10 -14.28
C VAL A 52 -10.85 -6.49 -14.33
N THR A 53 -12.05 -6.62 -13.78
CA THR A 53 -12.83 -7.84 -13.90
C THR A 53 -13.46 -7.89 -15.29
N THR A 54 -13.03 -8.84 -16.11
CA THR A 54 -13.55 -9.07 -17.46
C THR A 54 -14.47 -10.27 -17.49
N ALA A 55 -15.29 -10.38 -18.54
CA ALA A 55 -16.15 -11.55 -18.75
C ALA A 55 -15.32 -12.82 -18.98
N ARG A 56 -15.91 -14.00 -18.68
CA ARG A 56 -15.26 -15.28 -18.89
C ARG A 56 -14.83 -15.41 -20.37
N GLY A 57 -13.55 -15.64 -20.59
CA GLY A 57 -12.97 -15.80 -21.94
C GLY A 57 -12.30 -14.54 -22.51
N ALA A 58 -12.51 -13.37 -21.91
CA ALA A 58 -11.82 -12.13 -22.31
C ALA A 58 -10.42 -11.98 -21.70
N GLY A 59 -10.00 -12.94 -20.86
CA GLY A 59 -8.73 -12.87 -20.12
C GLY A 59 -8.81 -11.92 -18.90
N PHE A 60 -7.75 -11.91 -18.10
CA PHE A 60 -7.55 -10.87 -17.08
C PHE A 60 -6.78 -9.75 -17.77
N ASP A 61 -7.45 -8.67 -18.09
CA ASP A 61 -6.78 -7.50 -18.65
C ASP A 61 -6.43 -6.55 -17.54
N SER A 62 -5.14 -6.27 -17.41
CA SER A 62 -4.69 -5.07 -16.70
C SER A 62 -4.74 -3.96 -17.74
N LEU A 63 -5.48 -2.89 -17.46
CA LEU A 63 -5.38 -1.68 -18.26
C LEU A 63 -3.95 -1.15 -18.08
N ALA A 64 -3.09 -1.44 -19.05
CA ALA A 64 -1.69 -1.05 -19.04
C ALA A 64 -1.50 0.47 -18.92
N ASP A 65 -2.51 1.23 -19.33
CA ASP A 65 -2.51 2.70 -19.31
C ASP A 65 -3.14 3.31 -18.04
N MET A 66 -3.74 2.48 -17.14
CA MET A 66 -4.29 2.92 -15.86
C MET A 66 -3.67 2.10 -14.73
N GLY A 67 -2.59 2.60 -14.17
CA GLY A 67 -1.93 2.02 -13.00
C GLY A 67 -2.35 2.73 -11.71
N HIS A 68 -2.44 2.00 -10.61
CA HIS A 68 -2.41 2.60 -9.28
C HIS A 68 -1.07 3.31 -9.08
N PHE A 69 0.00 2.78 -9.69
CA PHE A 69 1.37 3.31 -9.63
C PHE A 69 2.14 3.02 -10.90
N ASP A 70 2.94 3.99 -11.31
CA ASP A 70 4.08 3.87 -12.21
C ASP A 70 5.15 4.81 -11.65
N GLU A 71 6.06 4.27 -10.85
CA GLU A 71 7.00 5.07 -10.06
C GLU A 71 8.44 4.71 -10.35
N ASN A 72 9.26 5.75 -10.31
CA ASN A 72 10.72 5.67 -10.39
C ASN A 72 11.36 5.96 -9.02
N MET A 73 12.69 5.86 -8.93
CA MET A 73 13.45 6.12 -7.72
C MET A 73 13.14 7.48 -7.08
N TYR A 74 12.97 8.53 -7.87
CA TYR A 74 12.65 9.86 -7.35
C TYR A 74 11.31 9.87 -6.60
N ALA A 75 10.28 9.28 -7.19
CA ALA A 75 8.95 9.18 -6.57
C ALA A 75 9.00 8.35 -5.28
N LEU A 76 9.70 7.20 -5.30
CA LEU A 76 9.86 6.33 -4.13
C LEU A 76 10.62 7.05 -2.99
N ARG A 77 11.71 7.75 -3.28
CA ARG A 77 12.42 8.58 -2.29
C ARG A 77 11.53 9.67 -1.69
N LYS A 78 10.72 10.34 -2.51
CA LYS A 78 9.76 11.35 -2.02
C LYS A 78 8.72 10.76 -1.08
N ARG A 79 8.27 9.53 -1.34
CA ARG A 79 7.34 8.82 -0.45
C ARG A 79 8.00 8.52 0.90
N VAL A 80 9.20 7.95 0.88
CA VAL A 80 9.93 7.65 2.12
C VAL A 80 10.19 8.94 2.91
N GLN A 81 10.62 10.03 2.26
CA GLN A 81 10.81 11.32 2.92
C GLN A 81 9.53 11.81 3.60
N ARG A 82 8.38 11.63 2.97
CA ARG A 82 7.09 12.05 3.53
C ARG A 82 6.71 11.26 4.78
N LEU A 83 7.01 9.96 4.84
CA LEU A 83 6.73 9.13 6.03
C LEU A 83 7.53 9.60 7.25
N ALA A 84 8.64 10.29 7.05
CA ALA A 84 9.46 10.85 8.11
C ALA A 84 9.02 12.27 8.56
N THR A 85 7.92 12.81 8.00
CA THR A 85 7.41 14.14 8.36
C THR A 85 6.17 14.06 9.22
N ASP A 86 5.91 15.12 10.03
CA ASP A 86 4.70 15.28 10.86
C ASP A 86 3.39 15.29 10.03
N HIS A 87 3.50 15.40 8.70
CA HIS A 87 2.35 15.37 7.79
C HIS A 87 1.90 13.95 7.42
N ALA A 88 2.57 12.91 7.95
CA ALA A 88 2.17 11.50 7.76
C ALA A 88 1.00 11.07 8.69
N TRP A 89 0.07 11.98 8.98
CA TRP A 89 -1.07 11.75 9.89
C TRP A 89 -1.90 10.50 9.58
N THR A 90 -1.85 10.01 8.35
CA THR A 90 -2.52 8.74 7.98
C THR A 90 -1.82 7.50 8.55
N GLU A 91 -0.59 7.63 9.01
CA GLU A 91 0.22 6.61 9.67
C GLU A 91 0.57 7.01 11.12
N ASP A 92 -0.21 7.88 11.72
CA ASP A 92 -0.17 8.19 13.15
C ASP A 92 -1.49 7.74 13.82
N PRO A 93 -1.48 6.71 14.69
CA PRO A 93 -0.36 5.83 15.03
C PRO A 93 0.08 4.93 13.84
N PRO A 94 1.36 4.51 13.82
CA PRO A 94 1.89 3.71 12.71
C PRO A 94 1.21 2.36 12.61
N SER A 95 1.02 1.91 11.37
CA SER A 95 0.50 0.58 11.10
C SER A 95 1.54 -0.49 11.43
N ARG A 96 1.07 -1.63 11.93
CA ARG A 96 1.88 -2.85 12.05
C ARG A 96 1.65 -3.68 10.81
N THR A 97 2.70 -4.00 10.11
CA THR A 97 2.67 -4.78 8.88
C THR A 97 3.37 -6.11 9.03
N ARG A 98 2.97 -7.08 8.21
CA ARG A 98 3.68 -8.33 8.04
C ARG A 98 3.55 -8.79 6.59
N HIS A 99 4.71 -8.92 5.93
CA HIS A 99 4.82 -9.39 4.57
C HIS A 99 5.08 -10.89 4.54
N PHE A 100 4.12 -11.66 4.03
CA PHE A 100 4.27 -13.10 3.80
C PHE A 100 4.55 -13.32 2.32
N VAL A 101 5.81 -13.55 1.99
CA VAL A 101 6.23 -13.84 0.61
C VAL A 101 6.34 -15.35 0.43
N THR A 102 5.68 -15.87 -0.59
CA THR A 102 5.62 -17.31 -0.85
C THR A 102 5.54 -17.61 -2.34
N ASN A 103 5.52 -18.90 -2.71
CA ASN A 103 5.41 -19.38 -4.09
C ASN A 103 6.47 -18.78 -5.02
N VAL A 104 7.68 -18.60 -4.50
CA VAL A 104 8.80 -17.98 -5.22
C VAL A 104 9.25 -18.88 -6.36
N ARG A 105 9.26 -18.35 -7.58
CA ARG A 105 9.71 -19.01 -8.80
C ARG A 105 10.73 -18.10 -9.48
N THR A 106 11.95 -18.57 -9.67
CA THR A 106 13.04 -17.80 -10.26
C THR A 106 13.36 -18.32 -11.66
N PHE A 107 13.59 -17.41 -12.57
CA PHE A 107 13.93 -17.69 -13.97
C PHE A 107 15.16 -16.87 -14.36
N ARG A 108 16.01 -17.41 -15.24
CA ARG A 108 17.05 -16.60 -15.89
C ARG A 108 16.38 -15.58 -16.81
N ALA A 109 16.86 -14.36 -16.77
CA ALA A 109 16.46 -13.27 -17.66
C ALA A 109 17.60 -12.94 -18.64
N GLU A 110 17.60 -11.77 -19.23
CA GLU A 110 18.64 -11.31 -20.11
C GLU A 110 19.93 -11.03 -19.32
N GLY A 111 21.06 -11.47 -19.84
CA GLY A 111 22.34 -11.42 -19.13
C GLY A 111 22.33 -12.33 -17.89
N ASP A 112 22.78 -11.80 -16.77
CA ASP A 112 22.80 -12.50 -15.47
C ASP A 112 21.60 -12.16 -14.59
N ASP A 113 20.68 -11.29 -15.06
CA ASP A 113 19.51 -10.85 -14.31
C ASP A 113 18.55 -12.01 -14.02
N LEU A 114 17.77 -11.88 -12.97
CA LEU A 114 16.80 -12.87 -12.53
C LEU A 114 15.38 -12.30 -12.59
N ARG A 115 14.50 -12.97 -13.32
CA ARG A 115 13.05 -12.73 -13.21
C ARG A 115 12.49 -13.61 -12.11
N VAL A 116 11.81 -13.00 -11.15
CA VAL A 116 11.26 -13.69 -9.99
C VAL A 116 9.75 -13.45 -9.92
N GLU A 117 9.00 -14.52 -9.86
CA GLU A 117 7.57 -14.48 -9.58
C GLU A 117 7.34 -14.91 -8.13
N SER A 118 6.46 -14.21 -7.44
CA SER A 118 6.11 -14.54 -6.06
C SER A 118 4.66 -14.16 -5.75
N ALA A 119 4.08 -14.82 -4.75
CA ALA A 119 2.82 -14.42 -4.15
C ALA A 119 3.10 -13.67 -2.85
N LEU A 120 2.35 -12.61 -2.60
CA LEU A 120 2.44 -11.79 -1.41
C LEU A 120 1.09 -11.78 -0.71
N LEU A 121 1.11 -12.06 0.60
CA LEU A 121 0.02 -11.73 1.51
C LEU A 121 0.53 -10.70 2.51
N LEU A 122 -0.09 -9.53 2.50
CA LEU A 122 0.19 -8.48 3.48
C LEU A 122 -0.89 -8.48 4.55
N PHE A 123 -0.48 -8.67 5.78
CA PHE A 123 -1.28 -8.39 6.96
C PHE A 123 -0.98 -6.96 7.44
N ARG A 124 -2.03 -6.19 7.73
CA ARG A 124 -1.92 -4.85 8.29
C ARG A 124 -2.91 -4.66 9.43
N SER A 125 -2.42 -4.23 10.58
CA SER A 125 -3.22 -3.80 11.72
C SER A 125 -2.86 -2.37 12.09
N ARG A 126 -3.86 -1.55 12.41
CA ARG A 126 -3.64 -0.14 12.79
C ARG A 126 -4.42 0.21 14.03
N GLY A 127 -3.73 0.77 15.03
CA GLY A 127 -4.35 1.20 16.28
C GLY A 127 -5.18 0.10 16.92
N ASP A 128 -6.35 0.46 17.41
CA ASP A 128 -7.29 -0.43 18.09
C ASP A 128 -8.41 -0.94 17.16
N THR A 129 -8.20 -0.91 15.83
CA THR A 129 -9.19 -1.47 14.89
C THR A 129 -9.26 -2.99 15.10
N ARG A 130 -10.50 -3.51 15.21
CA ARG A 130 -10.74 -4.93 15.48
C ARG A 130 -10.39 -5.81 14.28
N GLU A 131 -10.53 -5.30 13.08
CA GLU A 131 -10.33 -6.07 11.84
C GLU A 131 -9.03 -5.63 11.17
N PRO A 132 -8.08 -6.56 11.00
CA PRO A 132 -6.90 -6.30 10.19
C PRO A 132 -7.27 -6.25 8.70
N SER A 133 -6.51 -5.52 7.92
CA SER A 133 -6.56 -5.59 6.46
C SER A 133 -5.65 -6.70 5.97
N LEU A 134 -6.15 -7.53 5.07
CA LEU A 134 -5.37 -8.52 4.33
C LEU A 134 -5.39 -8.13 2.86
N ILE A 135 -4.24 -8.12 2.21
CA ILE A 135 -4.10 -7.82 0.79
C ILE A 135 -3.30 -8.94 0.15
N SER A 136 -3.89 -9.58 -0.86
CA SER A 136 -3.25 -10.62 -1.65
C SER A 136 -2.83 -10.07 -3.00
N ALA A 137 -1.61 -10.41 -3.44
CA ALA A 137 -1.08 -9.96 -4.72
C ALA A 137 -0.08 -10.95 -5.32
N GLY A 138 -0.06 -11.04 -6.65
CA GLY A 138 1.05 -11.60 -7.39
C GLY A 138 2.11 -10.53 -7.67
N ARG A 139 3.39 -10.90 -7.63
CA ARG A 139 4.50 -10.02 -8.00
C ARG A 139 5.36 -10.65 -9.08
N THR A 140 5.82 -9.81 -10.00
CA THR A 140 6.86 -10.13 -10.97
C THR A 140 7.97 -9.12 -10.82
N ASP A 141 9.14 -9.59 -10.41
CA ASP A 141 10.32 -8.79 -10.14
C ASP A 141 11.43 -9.07 -11.16
N LEU A 142 12.19 -8.06 -11.52
CA LEU A 142 13.48 -8.19 -12.20
C LEU A 142 14.57 -7.81 -11.20
N LEU A 143 15.36 -8.77 -10.79
CA LEU A 143 16.53 -8.59 -9.92
C LEU A 143 17.77 -8.54 -10.77
N ARG A 144 18.51 -7.44 -10.68
CA ARG A 144 19.78 -7.24 -11.37
C ARG A 144 20.93 -7.72 -10.49
N VAL A 145 21.85 -8.46 -11.10
CA VAL A 145 23.10 -8.86 -10.44
C VAL A 145 24.07 -7.68 -10.50
N THR A 146 24.54 -7.21 -9.35
CA THR A 146 25.51 -6.13 -9.22
C THR A 146 26.74 -6.62 -8.44
N ALA A 147 27.78 -5.79 -8.37
CA ALA A 147 28.99 -6.11 -7.58
C ALA A 147 28.68 -6.30 -6.09
N ASP A 148 27.64 -5.60 -5.58
CA ASP A 148 27.22 -5.62 -4.18
C ASP A 148 26.11 -6.66 -3.90
N GLY A 149 25.72 -7.47 -4.88
CA GLY A 149 24.63 -8.44 -4.77
C GLY A 149 23.43 -8.12 -5.66
N LEU A 150 22.26 -8.66 -5.30
CA LEU A 150 21.03 -8.44 -6.05
C LEU A 150 20.41 -7.08 -5.73
N ARG A 151 19.89 -6.40 -6.75
CA ARG A 151 19.10 -5.17 -6.62
C ARG A 151 17.85 -5.25 -7.47
N LEU A 152 16.76 -4.66 -6.98
CA LEU A 152 15.48 -4.62 -7.67
C LEU A 152 15.49 -3.55 -8.77
N ALA A 153 15.40 -3.98 -10.04
CA ALA A 153 15.37 -3.09 -11.20
C ALA A 153 13.96 -2.84 -11.74
N ARG A 154 13.07 -3.81 -11.59
CA ARG A 154 11.65 -3.64 -11.96
C ARG A 154 10.78 -4.48 -11.03
N ARG A 155 9.64 -3.94 -10.67
CA ARG A 155 8.56 -4.66 -9.97
C ARG A 155 7.24 -4.37 -10.61
N GLU A 156 6.46 -5.41 -10.81
CA GLU A 156 5.06 -5.33 -11.19
C GLU A 156 4.22 -6.08 -10.16
N ILE A 157 3.23 -5.39 -9.56
CA ILE A 157 2.35 -5.94 -8.53
C ILE A 157 0.93 -6.01 -9.08
N THR A 158 0.36 -7.20 -9.14
CA THR A 158 -1.03 -7.42 -9.51
C THR A 158 -1.81 -7.82 -8.28
N VAL A 159 -2.67 -6.92 -7.77
CA VAL A 159 -3.53 -7.20 -6.61
C VAL A 159 -4.68 -8.11 -7.05
N ASP A 160 -5.05 -9.06 -6.20
CA ASP A 160 -6.10 -10.03 -6.51
C ASP A 160 -7.51 -9.45 -6.39
N GLU A 161 -7.68 -8.41 -5.56
CA GLU A 161 -8.94 -7.70 -5.41
C GLU A 161 -9.10 -6.62 -6.50
N SER A 162 -10.24 -6.62 -7.18
CA SER A 162 -10.60 -5.55 -8.14
C SER A 162 -11.04 -4.27 -7.43
N VAL A 163 -11.54 -4.38 -6.20
CA VAL A 163 -11.90 -3.26 -5.32
C VAL A 163 -11.15 -3.42 -4.03
N LEU A 164 -10.18 -2.54 -3.80
CA LEU A 164 -9.37 -2.56 -2.59
C LEU A 164 -10.22 -2.17 -1.38
N ARG A 165 -10.32 -3.05 -0.41
CA ARG A 165 -11.06 -2.82 0.85
C ARG A 165 -10.27 -1.99 1.85
N THR A 166 -8.96 -1.84 1.64
CA THR A 166 -8.14 -1.02 2.51
C THR A 166 -8.39 0.46 2.26
N GLN A 167 -8.60 1.21 3.33
CA GLN A 167 -8.80 2.65 3.26
C GLN A 167 -7.53 3.42 2.89
N ASN A 168 -6.38 2.79 3.02
CA ASN A 168 -5.09 3.42 2.82
C ASN A 168 -4.07 2.40 2.30
N LEU A 169 -3.54 2.66 1.10
CA LEU A 169 -2.47 1.87 0.48
C LEU A 169 -1.06 2.34 0.86
N ALA A 170 -0.93 3.28 1.80
CA ALA A 170 0.37 3.85 2.21
C ALA A 170 1.38 2.80 2.69
N VAL A 171 0.90 1.68 3.23
CA VAL A 171 1.72 0.60 3.78
C VAL A 171 2.48 -0.20 2.72
N PHE A 172 2.00 -0.19 1.50
CA PHE A 172 2.67 -0.83 0.35
C PHE A 172 3.63 0.10 -0.36
N LEU A 173 4.09 1.17 0.28
CA LEU A 173 4.71 2.29 -0.41
C LEU A 173 3.73 2.98 -1.36
N LEU A 174 2.46 2.83 -1.12
CA LEU A 174 1.36 3.17 -1.98
C LEU A 174 0.55 4.29 -1.35
N TRP A 175 1.00 5.52 -1.52
CA TRP A 175 0.19 6.68 -1.23
C TRP A 175 -0.51 7.14 -2.51
N GLN A 176 -1.82 7.06 -2.55
CA GLN A 176 -2.60 7.83 -3.51
C GLN A 176 -2.87 9.22 -2.92
N THR A 177 -2.14 10.24 -3.35
CA THR A 177 -2.69 11.58 -3.33
C THR A 177 -3.80 11.58 -4.39
N ARG A 178 -5.07 11.61 -3.99
CA ARG A 178 -6.12 12.07 -4.89
C ARG A 178 -5.83 13.54 -5.22
N SER A 179 -5.02 13.77 -6.22
CA SER A 179 -4.98 15.02 -6.95
C SER A 179 -6.23 15.04 -7.83
N GLY A 180 -7.34 15.59 -7.30
CA GLY A 180 -8.55 15.68 -8.09
C GLY A 180 -9.82 15.95 -7.30
N TRP A 181 -9.72 16.60 -6.15
CA TRP A 181 -10.87 17.33 -5.63
C TRP A 181 -10.79 18.77 -6.16
N PRO A 182 -11.81 19.23 -6.89
CA PRO A 182 -11.88 20.63 -7.25
C PRO A 182 -11.99 21.45 -5.96
N THR A 183 -11.03 22.34 -5.75
CA THR A 183 -10.94 23.26 -4.61
C THR A 183 -12.03 24.33 -4.61
N SER A 184 -13.15 24.13 -5.32
CA SER A 184 -14.22 25.13 -5.46
C SER A 184 -15.45 24.90 -4.58
N SER A 185 -15.60 23.75 -3.89
CA SER A 185 -16.80 23.52 -3.04
C SER A 185 -16.57 23.53 -1.53
N ALA A 186 -15.32 23.59 -1.06
CA ALA A 186 -15.00 23.62 0.38
C ALA A 186 -15.02 25.04 1.00
N ARG A 187 -15.18 26.08 0.19
CA ARG A 187 -15.17 27.45 0.71
C ARG A 187 -16.55 28.00 1.09
N SER A 188 -17.63 27.31 0.80
CA SER A 188 -18.97 27.83 1.14
C SER A 188 -19.50 27.36 2.48
N TRP A 189 -18.87 26.37 3.13
CA TRP A 189 -19.34 25.85 4.43
C TRP A 189 -18.66 26.51 5.64
N TRP A 190 -17.53 27.18 5.45
CA TRP A 190 -16.79 27.84 6.55
C TRP A 190 -17.08 29.34 6.72
N ASN A 191 -17.76 29.98 5.77
CA ASN A 191 -18.13 31.40 5.89
C ASN A 191 -19.46 31.66 6.61
N GLY A 192 -20.09 30.62 7.18
CA GLY A 192 -21.35 30.74 7.94
C GLY A 192 -21.19 30.94 9.46
N CYS A 193 -20.01 30.77 10.02
CA CYS A 193 -19.76 31.02 11.46
C CYS A 193 -18.83 32.22 11.64
N ARG A 194 -19.37 33.42 11.51
CA ARG A 194 -18.73 34.60 12.11
C ARG A 194 -19.06 34.62 13.60
N PRO A 195 -18.13 34.88 14.51
CA PRO A 195 -18.45 35.15 15.89
C PRO A 195 -19.25 36.46 15.95
N ALA A 196 -20.48 36.37 16.41
CA ALA A 196 -21.33 37.53 16.65
C ALA A 196 -20.85 38.25 17.90
N THR A 197 -20.11 39.34 17.72
CA THR A 197 -19.94 40.39 18.72
C THR A 197 -21.06 41.43 18.49
N ALA A 198 -22.25 41.16 18.97
CA ALA A 198 -23.27 42.15 19.21
C ALA A 198 -24.23 41.62 20.28
N PRO A 199 -24.57 42.43 21.31
CA PRO A 199 -25.49 42.03 22.36
C PRO A 199 -26.93 42.12 21.83
N GLY A 200 -27.69 40.98 21.88
CA GLY A 200 -29.12 41.03 21.61
C GLY A 200 -29.70 39.94 20.74
N CYS A 201 -29.28 38.69 20.85
CA CYS A 201 -29.98 37.59 20.17
C CYS A 201 -30.03 36.31 21.02
N ALA A 202 -30.74 36.43 22.17
CA ALA A 202 -31.10 35.27 23.00
C ALA A 202 -32.55 34.90 22.69
N SER A 203 -32.78 34.20 21.59
CA SER A 203 -34.02 33.43 21.38
C SER A 203 -34.03 32.88 19.94
N ARG A 204 -33.49 31.71 19.71
CA ARG A 204 -33.91 30.69 18.72
C ARG A 204 -32.81 29.71 18.40
N CYS A 205 -32.44 28.85 19.34
CA CYS A 205 -31.89 27.55 19.06
C CYS A 205 -32.29 26.61 20.21
N ARG A 206 -33.43 25.98 20.09
CA ARG A 206 -33.73 24.79 20.90
C ARG A 206 -33.23 23.57 20.16
N PRO A 207 -32.41 22.72 20.79
CA PRO A 207 -32.11 21.40 20.26
C PRO A 207 -33.33 20.49 20.43
N PRO A 208 -33.59 19.52 19.51
CA PRO A 208 -34.64 18.54 19.67
C PRO A 208 -34.32 17.60 20.84
N ALA A 209 -35.35 17.35 21.65
CA ALA A 209 -35.31 16.43 22.79
C ALA A 209 -35.10 14.98 22.27
N GLY A 210 -34.02 14.36 22.67
CA GLY A 210 -33.80 12.92 22.51
C GLY A 210 -34.31 12.16 23.73
N PRO A 211 -34.75 10.90 23.58
CA PRO A 211 -35.35 10.14 24.67
C PRO A 211 -34.31 9.67 25.69
N SER A 212 -34.69 9.85 26.96
CA SER A 212 -33.95 9.42 28.14
C SER A 212 -33.82 7.91 28.24
N CYS A 213 -32.58 7.40 28.33
CA CYS A 213 -32.29 6.06 28.81
C CYS A 213 -32.32 6.03 30.33
N PHE A 214 -33.37 5.45 30.90
CA PHE A 214 -33.42 5.08 32.30
C PHE A 214 -32.68 3.76 32.55
N ALA A 215 -31.67 3.85 33.38
CA ALA A 215 -31.01 2.70 33.98
C ALA A 215 -31.99 2.02 34.98
N ARG A 216 -32.08 0.68 34.97
CA ARG A 216 -32.50 -0.10 36.12
C ARG A 216 -31.54 -1.23 36.38
N LEU A 217 -30.80 -1.05 37.45
CA LEU A 217 -30.22 -2.12 38.26
C LEU A 217 -31.32 -2.80 39.07
N SER A 218 -31.37 -4.13 39.09
CA SER A 218 -31.84 -4.95 40.23
C SER A 218 -31.33 -6.36 40.04
N SER A 219 -30.40 -6.72 40.79
CA SER A 219 -30.20 -7.64 41.90
C SER A 219 -31.11 -8.89 41.98
N ARG A 220 -30.45 -10.07 41.82
CA ARG A 220 -30.48 -11.32 42.61
C ARG A 220 -31.77 -12.20 42.58
N PRO A 221 -31.62 -13.48 42.93
CA PRO A 221 -30.55 -14.21 43.61
C PRO A 221 -29.76 -15.18 42.68
#